data_8265f1d852acef316dbdcb2bcd4394f4
#
_entry.id   8265f1d852acef316dbdcb2bcd4394f4
#
_cell.length_a   1.000
_cell.length_b   1.000
_cell.length_c   1.000
_cell.angle_alpha   90.00
_cell.angle_beta   90.00
_cell.angle_gamma   90.00
#
_symmetry.space_group_name_H-M   'P 1'
#
loop_
_entity.id
_entity.type
_entity.pdbx_description
1 polymer ?
#
loop_
_entity_poly.entity_id
_entity_poly.type
_entity_poly.pdbx_seq_one_letter_code
_entity_poly.pdbx_strand_id
1 'polypeptide(L)'
;NQIVATNSGKLPDVDTVIYEEKMGLTGWINDKKVMLGNRMILEAHNIQVPPLSVDKKIVESGKFPVYLAVDDKIAAMFIVGYKAERNLVHRLRRLVNTGVTIAVDNTDPNVTSELICDCYGLPDDSVVIMKADGARIYRENVRPAVHEEARLSSATARGFIDGYVAAFNVQRSASVTAVVTTILVCISIALSVVMPLLGMGDFINSGSVIVLHLISWLLCIVVNFFNRL
;
A
#
# COMPACT_ATOMS: atom_id res chain seq x y z
N ASN A 1 6.32 -20.85 8.61
CA ASN A 1 5.82 -22.08 7.95
C ASN A 1 6.82 -23.25 7.97
N GLN A 2 8.14 -23.01 7.89
CA GLN A 2 9.15 -24.12 7.95
C GLN A 2 9.25 -24.73 9.36
N ILE A 3 9.19 -23.91 10.41
CA ILE A 3 9.27 -24.40 11.80
C ILE A 3 8.05 -25.28 12.14
N VAL A 4 6.87 -24.90 11.66
CA VAL A 4 5.62 -25.67 11.87
C VAL A 4 5.65 -26.98 11.09
N ALA A 5 6.22 -26.99 9.88
CA ALA A 5 6.33 -28.18 9.05
C ALA A 5 7.32 -29.22 9.61
N THR A 6 8.29 -28.80 10.44
CA THR A 6 9.29 -29.69 11.03
C THR A 6 8.81 -30.33 12.35
N ASN A 7 7.82 -29.72 13.01
CA ASN A 7 7.21 -30.25 14.24
C ASN A 7 5.87 -30.92 13.91
N SER A 8 5.84 -32.25 13.94
CA SER A 8 4.62 -33.04 13.77
C SER A 8 3.71 -33.05 15.01
N GLY A 9 4.03 -32.29 16.04
CA GLY A 9 3.23 -32.14 17.25
C GLY A 9 2.10 -31.14 17.12
N LYS A 10 0.99 -31.36 17.82
CA LYS A 10 -0.09 -30.38 17.97
C LYS A 10 0.49 -29.13 18.65
N LEU A 11 0.34 -27.98 18.05
CA LEU A 11 0.72 -26.71 18.68
C LEU A 11 -0.12 -26.50 19.94
N PRO A 12 0.47 -26.01 21.04
CA PRO A 12 -0.29 -25.69 22.22
C PRO A 12 -1.30 -24.57 21.94
N ASP A 13 -2.45 -24.63 22.57
CA ASP A 13 -3.44 -23.58 22.49
C ASP A 13 -2.95 -22.37 23.30
N VAL A 14 -3.21 -21.18 22.81
CA VAL A 14 -2.92 -19.91 23.48
C VAL A 14 -4.22 -19.41 24.09
N ASP A 15 -4.29 -19.31 25.41
CA ASP A 15 -5.54 -18.96 26.11
C ASP A 15 -5.94 -17.51 25.91
N THR A 16 -4.99 -16.60 26.05
CA THR A 16 -5.20 -15.16 25.91
C THR A 16 -3.98 -14.51 25.28
N VAL A 17 -4.21 -13.60 24.33
CA VAL A 17 -3.14 -12.79 23.73
C VAL A 17 -3.44 -11.32 23.93
N ILE A 18 -2.52 -10.62 24.56
CA ILE A 18 -2.56 -9.17 24.76
C ILE A 18 -1.49 -8.55 23.84
N TYR A 19 -1.90 -7.62 23.00
CA TYR A 19 -0.98 -6.84 22.19
C TYR A 19 -0.56 -5.59 22.98
N GLU A 20 0.74 -5.44 23.18
CA GLU A 20 1.35 -4.27 23.79
C GLU A 20 1.97 -3.39 22.70
N GLU A 21 1.33 -2.23 22.47
CA GLU A 21 1.67 -1.35 21.34
C GLU A 21 3.16 -1.00 21.32
N LYS A 22 3.82 -1.20 20.17
CA LYS A 22 5.25 -0.98 19.95
C LYS A 22 6.20 -1.84 20.80
N MET A 23 5.69 -2.75 21.61
CA MET A 23 6.50 -3.58 22.47
C MET A 23 6.44 -5.06 22.07
N GLY A 24 5.27 -5.59 21.76
CA GLY A 24 5.11 -6.99 21.37
C GLY A 24 3.80 -7.60 21.81
N LEU A 25 3.86 -8.89 22.13
CA LEU A 25 2.71 -9.72 22.53
C LEU A 25 2.98 -10.39 23.86
N THR A 26 1.96 -10.42 24.72
CA THR A 26 1.92 -11.23 25.93
C THR A 26 0.79 -12.23 25.82
N GLY A 27 1.02 -13.49 26.15
CA GLY A 27 0.03 -14.55 26.12
C GLY A 27 0.28 -15.62 27.18
N TRP A 28 -0.68 -16.53 27.35
CA TRP A 28 -0.56 -17.65 28.25
C TRP A 28 -0.65 -18.97 27.48
N ILE A 29 0.32 -19.86 27.74
CA ILE A 29 0.43 -21.17 27.11
C ILE A 29 0.70 -22.17 28.20
N ASN A 30 -0.22 -23.11 28.42
CA ASN A 30 -0.12 -24.10 29.52
C ASN A 30 0.16 -23.43 30.87
N ASP A 31 -0.63 -22.45 31.26
CA ASP A 31 -0.53 -21.65 32.49
C ASP A 31 0.79 -20.84 32.64
N LYS A 32 1.63 -20.82 31.66
CA LYS A 32 2.86 -20.01 31.64
C LYS A 32 2.66 -18.73 30.89
N LYS A 33 3.12 -17.61 31.47
CA LYS A 33 3.17 -16.32 30.83
C LYS A 33 4.28 -16.31 29.80
N VAL A 34 3.92 -16.08 28.55
CA VAL A 34 4.86 -16.01 27.41
C VAL A 34 4.81 -14.63 26.82
N MET A 35 5.96 -14.00 26.66
CA MET A 35 6.10 -12.67 26.04
C MET A 35 7.02 -12.77 24.85
N LEU A 36 6.62 -12.12 23.75
CA LEU A 36 7.39 -12.05 22.51
C LEU A 36 7.41 -10.61 22.02
N GLY A 37 8.58 -10.03 21.93
CA GLY A 37 8.69 -8.64 21.47
C GLY A 37 10.11 -8.07 21.53
N ASN A 38 10.21 -6.75 21.47
CA ASN A 38 11.49 -6.05 21.56
C ASN A 38 11.94 -5.85 23.03
N ARG A 39 13.06 -5.17 23.25
CA ARG A 39 13.59 -4.83 24.57
C ARG A 39 12.54 -4.15 25.47
N MET A 40 11.70 -3.28 24.90
CA MET A 40 10.76 -2.48 25.69
C MET A 40 9.75 -3.33 26.45
N ILE A 41 9.29 -4.47 25.89
CA ILE A 41 8.36 -5.37 26.59
C ILE A 41 9.03 -5.98 27.84
N LEU A 42 10.31 -6.33 27.75
CA LEU A 42 11.06 -6.88 28.88
C LEU A 42 11.23 -5.84 30.00
N GLU A 43 11.59 -4.61 29.63
CA GLU A 43 11.76 -3.49 30.57
C GLU A 43 10.44 -3.10 31.23
N ALA A 44 9.33 -3.06 30.47
CA ALA A 44 7.99 -2.79 30.99
C ALA A 44 7.52 -3.83 32.02
N HIS A 45 7.95 -5.09 31.86
CA HIS A 45 7.65 -6.18 32.79
C HIS A 45 8.77 -6.46 33.80
N ASN A 46 9.74 -5.55 33.97
CA ASN A 46 10.85 -5.68 34.92
C ASN A 46 11.70 -6.95 34.74
N ILE A 47 11.82 -7.45 33.53
CA ILE A 47 12.66 -8.61 33.21
C ILE A 47 14.09 -8.15 32.97
N GLN A 48 15.04 -8.88 33.52
CA GLN A 48 16.47 -8.58 33.35
C GLN A 48 16.85 -8.69 31.88
N VAL A 49 17.24 -7.55 31.28
CA VAL A 49 17.60 -7.46 29.86
C VAL A 49 19.12 -7.60 29.65
N PRO A 50 19.57 -8.13 28.50
CA PRO A 50 20.98 -8.11 28.12
C PRO A 50 21.53 -6.68 28.01
N PRO A 51 22.88 -6.50 28.05
CA PRO A 51 23.47 -5.20 27.84
C PRO A 51 23.03 -4.56 26.51
N LEU A 52 22.77 -3.25 26.50
CA LEU A 52 22.31 -2.51 25.31
C LEU A 52 23.28 -2.63 24.13
N SER A 53 24.57 -2.86 24.41
CA SER A 53 25.59 -3.07 23.37
C SER A 53 25.32 -4.29 22.47
N VAL A 54 24.57 -5.27 22.98
CA VAL A 54 24.17 -6.46 22.18
C VAL A 54 23.17 -6.04 21.12
N ASP A 55 22.12 -5.30 21.51
CA ASP A 55 21.09 -4.83 20.58
C ASP A 55 21.67 -3.88 19.54
N LYS A 56 22.52 -2.94 19.97
CA LYS A 56 23.19 -2.01 19.06
C LYS A 56 23.96 -2.73 17.95
N LYS A 57 24.75 -3.74 18.27
CA LYS A 57 25.47 -4.53 17.27
C LYS A 57 24.56 -5.25 16.29
N ILE A 58 23.40 -5.73 16.77
CA ILE A 58 22.42 -6.39 15.92
C ILE A 58 21.78 -5.37 14.96
N VAL A 59 21.36 -4.21 15.48
CA VAL A 59 20.74 -3.15 14.68
C VAL A 59 21.72 -2.56 13.65
N GLU A 60 22.99 -2.35 14.02
CA GLU A 60 24.05 -1.95 13.09
C GLU A 60 24.24 -2.93 11.92
N SER A 61 23.89 -4.20 12.12
CA SER A 61 23.89 -5.21 11.05
C SER A 61 22.63 -5.20 10.17
N GLY A 62 21.70 -4.26 10.36
CA GLY A 62 20.44 -4.17 9.64
C GLY A 62 19.41 -5.21 10.08
N LYS A 63 19.57 -5.75 11.30
CA LYS A 63 18.67 -6.76 11.89
C LYS A 63 18.08 -6.26 13.19
N PHE A 64 17.08 -6.97 13.72
CA PHE A 64 16.34 -6.58 14.91
C PHE A 64 16.30 -7.74 15.91
N PRO A 65 16.58 -7.47 17.21
CA PRO A 65 16.42 -8.48 18.24
C PRO A 65 14.92 -8.62 18.60
N VAL A 66 14.47 -9.87 18.72
CA VAL A 66 13.15 -10.22 19.22
C VAL A 66 13.35 -11.20 20.38
N TYR A 67 12.88 -10.83 21.53
CA TYR A 67 13.04 -11.60 22.75
C TYR A 67 11.80 -12.46 23.00
N LEU A 68 12.04 -13.69 23.43
CA LEU A 68 11.04 -14.60 23.99
C LEU A 68 11.33 -14.74 25.48
N ALA A 69 10.38 -14.36 26.32
CA ALA A 69 10.44 -14.59 27.75
C ALA A 69 9.31 -15.52 28.19
N VAL A 70 9.60 -16.38 29.15
CA VAL A 70 8.66 -17.32 29.74
C VAL A 70 8.79 -17.22 31.29
N ASP A 71 7.68 -16.99 31.98
CA ASP A 71 7.62 -16.81 33.42
C ASP A 71 8.69 -15.79 33.90
N ASP A 72 8.68 -14.62 33.29
CA ASP A 72 9.56 -13.48 33.58
C ASP A 72 11.08 -13.75 33.42
N LYS A 73 11.45 -14.78 32.63
CA LYS A 73 12.84 -15.08 32.28
C LYS A 73 13.01 -15.15 30.78
N ILE A 74 14.11 -14.59 30.27
CA ILE A 74 14.45 -14.71 28.85
C ILE A 74 14.75 -16.18 28.53
N ALA A 75 13.93 -16.79 27.68
CA ALA A 75 14.11 -18.13 27.17
C ALA A 75 14.90 -18.16 25.88
N ALA A 76 14.74 -17.17 25.01
CA ALA A 76 15.43 -17.08 23.73
C ALA A 76 15.51 -15.62 23.23
N MET A 77 16.46 -15.38 22.32
CA MET A 77 16.55 -14.17 21.50
C MET A 77 16.67 -14.58 20.04
N PHE A 78 15.78 -14.06 19.21
CA PHE A 78 15.79 -14.23 17.77
C PHE A 78 16.40 -12.99 17.11
N ILE A 79 17.19 -13.17 16.08
CA ILE A 79 17.71 -12.07 15.27
C ILE A 79 16.95 -12.10 13.95
N VAL A 80 16.08 -11.11 13.74
CA VAL A 80 15.17 -11.04 12.61
C VAL A 80 15.65 -10.01 11.60
N GLY A 81 15.62 -10.35 10.32
CA GLY A 81 15.88 -9.44 9.22
C GLY A 81 14.64 -9.31 8.34
N TYR A 82 14.30 -8.09 7.95
CA TYR A 82 13.18 -7.81 7.05
C TYR A 82 13.67 -7.68 5.62
N LYS A 83 12.89 -8.18 4.69
CA LYS A 83 13.24 -8.15 3.28
C LYS A 83 11.99 -7.91 2.44
N ALA A 84 12.07 -6.95 1.54
CA ALA A 84 11.00 -6.68 0.61
C ALA A 84 10.74 -7.85 -0.34
N GLU A 85 9.49 -8.13 -0.62
CA GLU A 85 9.12 -9.04 -1.69
C GLU A 85 9.33 -8.33 -3.04
N ARG A 86 10.28 -8.82 -3.83
CA ARG A 86 10.69 -8.20 -5.12
C ARG A 86 9.51 -7.89 -6.05
N ASN A 87 8.53 -8.78 -6.10
CA ASN A 87 7.36 -8.62 -6.96
C ASN A 87 6.40 -7.52 -6.50
N LEU A 88 6.45 -7.14 -5.20
CA LEU A 88 5.63 -6.07 -4.64
C LEU A 88 6.29 -4.69 -4.75
N VAL A 89 7.61 -4.61 -4.75
CA VAL A 89 8.35 -3.33 -4.78
C VAL A 89 7.84 -2.42 -5.90
N HIS A 90 7.84 -2.90 -7.13
CA HIS A 90 7.43 -2.11 -8.27
C HIS A 90 5.93 -1.75 -8.25
N ARG A 91 5.09 -2.68 -7.78
CA ARG A 91 3.65 -2.46 -7.68
C ARG A 91 3.28 -1.42 -6.62
N LEU A 92 3.90 -1.50 -5.45
CA LEU A 92 3.66 -0.52 -4.37
C LEU A 92 4.11 0.88 -4.78
N ARG A 93 5.25 1.01 -5.47
CA ARG A 93 5.68 2.30 -6.03
C ARG A 93 4.65 2.87 -7.01
N ARG A 94 4.12 2.05 -7.91
CA ARG A 94 3.06 2.48 -8.83
C ARG A 94 1.79 2.88 -8.09
N LEU A 95 1.41 2.15 -7.04
CA LEU A 95 0.26 2.47 -6.21
C LEU A 95 0.44 3.84 -5.51
N VAL A 96 1.58 4.05 -4.85
CA VAL A 96 1.88 5.31 -4.16
C VAL A 96 1.92 6.49 -5.14
N ASN A 97 2.41 6.29 -6.36
CA ASN A 97 2.41 7.33 -7.40
C ASN A 97 1.00 7.76 -7.84
N THR A 98 -0.05 7.02 -7.49
CA THR A 98 -1.44 7.47 -7.66
C THR A 98 -1.92 8.43 -6.56
N GLY A 99 -1.08 8.74 -5.57
CA GLY A 99 -1.40 9.61 -4.45
C GLY A 99 -2.07 8.88 -3.27
N VAL A 100 -2.02 7.55 -3.24
CA VAL A 100 -2.59 6.73 -2.16
C VAL A 100 -1.57 6.51 -1.06
N THR A 101 -1.96 6.71 0.19
CA THR A 101 -1.20 6.31 1.38
C THR A 101 -1.57 4.87 1.77
N ILE A 102 -0.56 4.07 2.09
CA ILE A 102 -0.72 2.66 2.47
C ILE A 102 -0.85 2.58 3.98
N ALA A 103 -2.00 2.15 4.47
CA ALA A 103 -2.19 1.83 5.88
C ALA A 103 -1.86 0.36 6.14
N VAL A 104 -0.98 0.10 7.09
CA VAL A 104 -0.52 -1.25 7.43
C VAL A 104 -1.01 -1.61 8.83
N ASP A 105 -1.79 -2.69 8.94
CA ASP A 105 -2.13 -3.32 10.22
C ASP A 105 -0.99 -4.26 10.58
N ASN A 106 -0.23 -3.89 11.60
CA ASN A 106 0.97 -4.60 12.00
C ASN A 106 1.03 -4.80 13.51
N THR A 107 1.41 -6.01 13.93
CA THR A 107 1.62 -6.38 15.33
C THR A 107 3.11 -6.58 15.70
N ASP A 108 4.02 -6.49 14.72
CA ASP A 108 5.45 -6.60 14.96
C ASP A 108 6.02 -5.24 15.38
N PRO A 109 6.56 -5.12 16.61
CA PRO A 109 7.03 -3.85 17.15
C PRO A 109 8.26 -3.27 16.43
N ASN A 110 8.98 -4.10 15.66
CA ASN A 110 10.17 -3.66 14.92
C ASN A 110 9.82 -3.12 13.52
N VAL A 111 8.59 -3.38 13.04
CA VAL A 111 8.16 -2.90 11.72
C VAL A 111 7.59 -1.51 11.86
N THR A 112 8.33 -0.52 11.38
CA THR A 112 7.95 0.89 11.33
C THR A 112 7.63 1.34 9.92
N SER A 113 6.99 2.51 9.77
CA SER A 113 6.74 3.11 8.45
C SER A 113 8.04 3.35 7.68
N GLU A 114 9.06 3.87 8.35
CA GLU A 114 10.39 4.13 7.79
C GLU A 114 11.01 2.83 7.26
N LEU A 115 10.99 1.75 8.07
CA LEU A 115 11.52 0.45 7.63
C LEU A 115 10.83 -0.08 6.37
N ILE A 116 9.50 0.09 6.29
CA ILE A 116 8.74 -0.33 5.09
C ILE A 116 9.12 0.56 3.91
N CYS A 117 9.18 1.88 4.09
CA CYS A 117 9.57 2.81 3.04
C CYS A 117 10.96 2.48 2.51
N ASP A 118 11.94 2.27 3.39
CA ASP A 118 13.30 1.90 3.02
C ASP A 118 13.37 0.56 2.28
N CYS A 119 12.73 -0.49 2.82
CA CYS A 119 12.76 -1.82 2.23
C CYS A 119 12.15 -1.85 0.82
N TYR A 120 11.05 -1.12 0.60
CA TYR A 120 10.34 -1.10 -0.67
C TYR A 120 10.75 0.08 -1.57
N GLY A 121 11.59 1.00 -1.06
CA GLY A 121 12.04 2.22 -1.75
C GLY A 121 10.84 3.10 -2.10
N LEU A 122 9.97 3.34 -1.13
CA LEU A 122 8.80 4.21 -1.23
C LEU A 122 9.17 5.60 -0.71
N PRO A 123 8.46 6.65 -1.16
CA PRO A 123 8.59 7.98 -0.56
C PRO A 123 8.26 7.97 0.93
N ASP A 124 8.90 8.86 1.68
CA ASP A 124 8.53 9.11 3.06
C ASP A 124 7.05 9.52 3.15
N ASP A 125 6.40 9.20 4.26
CA ASP A 125 4.98 9.46 4.53
C ASP A 125 3.99 8.70 3.62
N SER A 126 4.46 7.83 2.71
CA SER A 126 3.58 7.00 1.87
C SER A 126 3.01 5.79 2.60
N VAL A 127 3.55 5.46 3.77
CA VAL A 127 3.13 4.33 4.60
C VAL A 127 2.83 4.80 6.01
N VAL A 128 1.71 4.34 6.56
CA VAL A 128 1.30 4.61 7.95
C VAL A 128 0.99 3.30 8.65
N ILE A 129 1.59 3.09 9.82
CA ILE A 129 1.22 1.97 10.69
C ILE A 129 -0.05 2.35 11.45
N MET A 130 -1.08 1.52 11.34
CA MET A 130 -2.34 1.75 12.06
C MET A 130 -2.11 1.55 13.57
N LYS A 131 -2.61 2.49 14.36
CA LYS A 131 -2.68 2.33 15.81
C LYS A 131 -3.68 1.22 16.16
N ALA A 132 -3.51 0.60 17.32
CA ALA A 132 -4.34 -0.52 17.76
C ALA A 132 -5.85 -0.23 17.69
N ASP A 133 -6.29 0.95 18.13
CA ASP A 133 -7.69 1.37 18.03
C ASP A 133 -8.17 1.53 16.59
N GLY A 134 -7.35 2.12 15.72
CA GLY A 134 -7.65 2.27 14.30
C GLY A 134 -7.78 0.91 13.59
N ALA A 135 -6.87 0.00 13.87
CA ALA A 135 -6.89 -1.35 13.35
C ALA A 135 -8.13 -2.14 13.83
N ARG A 136 -8.52 -1.97 15.10
CA ARG A 136 -9.75 -2.57 15.67
C ARG A 136 -10.99 -2.03 14.97
N ILE A 137 -11.13 -0.70 14.88
CA ILE A 137 -12.26 -0.06 14.19
C ILE A 137 -12.35 -0.51 12.73
N TYR A 138 -11.21 -0.62 12.04
CA TYR A 138 -11.16 -1.10 10.67
C TYR A 138 -11.68 -2.54 10.58
N ARG A 139 -11.16 -3.46 11.39
CA ARG A 139 -11.57 -4.88 11.39
C ARG A 139 -13.05 -5.07 11.72
N GLU A 140 -13.59 -4.29 12.67
CA GLU A 140 -15.01 -4.33 13.07
C GLU A 140 -15.93 -3.79 11.96
N ASN A 141 -15.47 -2.85 11.15
CA ASN A 141 -16.26 -2.20 10.11
C ASN A 141 -16.05 -2.78 8.70
N VAL A 142 -15.03 -3.61 8.48
CA VAL A 142 -14.85 -4.33 7.22
C VAL A 142 -15.95 -5.36 7.10
N ARG A 143 -16.96 -5.06 6.30
CA ARG A 143 -17.99 -6.02 5.90
C ARG A 143 -17.58 -6.66 4.59
N PRO A 144 -17.71 -7.99 4.43
CA PRO A 144 -17.58 -8.61 3.13
C PRO A 144 -18.62 -7.97 2.19
N ALA A 145 -18.19 -7.58 1.00
CA ALA A 145 -19.08 -7.02 -0.01
C ALA A 145 -20.18 -8.05 -0.33
N VAL A 146 -21.42 -7.73 0.04
CA VAL A 146 -22.58 -8.64 -0.13
C VAL A 146 -23.07 -8.65 -1.58
N HIS A 147 -22.76 -7.60 -2.34
CA HIS A 147 -23.13 -7.48 -3.75
C HIS A 147 -21.89 -7.13 -4.58
N GLU A 148 -21.42 -8.11 -5.34
CA GLU A 148 -20.33 -7.92 -6.30
C GLU A 148 -20.92 -7.62 -7.67
N GLU A 149 -21.17 -6.34 -7.95
CA GLU A 149 -21.56 -5.91 -9.32
C GLU A 149 -20.37 -5.90 -10.27
N ALA A 150 -19.14 -5.70 -9.74
CA ALA A 150 -17.90 -5.78 -10.52
C ALA A 150 -16.72 -6.22 -9.66
N ARG A 151 -15.94 -7.18 -10.14
CA ARG A 151 -14.64 -7.58 -9.58
C ARG A 151 -13.50 -7.00 -10.39
N LEU A 152 -12.75 -6.08 -9.80
CA LEU A 152 -11.61 -5.45 -10.46
C LEU A 152 -10.29 -6.22 -10.27
N SER A 153 -10.22 -7.18 -9.33
CA SER A 153 -8.97 -7.85 -8.99
C SER A 153 -9.16 -9.33 -8.67
N SER A 154 -8.08 -10.09 -8.80
CA SER A 154 -8.00 -11.42 -8.18
C SER A 154 -7.92 -11.29 -6.66
N ALA A 155 -8.26 -12.34 -5.90
CA ALA A 155 -8.22 -12.38 -4.43
C ALA A 155 -6.79 -12.30 -3.84
N THR A 156 -5.85 -11.68 -4.54
CA THR A 156 -4.46 -11.48 -4.11
C THR A 156 -4.15 -10.00 -4.00
N ALA A 157 -3.29 -9.62 -3.03
CA ALA A 157 -2.83 -8.24 -2.89
C ALA A 157 -2.23 -7.67 -4.19
N ARG A 158 -1.51 -8.51 -4.94
CA ARG A 158 -0.92 -8.13 -6.24
C ARG A 158 -1.99 -7.78 -7.27
N GLY A 159 -2.99 -8.66 -7.42
CA GLY A 159 -4.09 -8.43 -8.36
C GLY A 159 -4.92 -7.21 -7.99
N PHE A 160 -5.14 -6.97 -6.71
CA PHE A 160 -5.81 -5.76 -6.23
C PHE A 160 -5.04 -4.49 -6.60
N ILE A 161 -3.73 -4.45 -6.32
CA ILE A 161 -2.89 -3.28 -6.65
C ILE A 161 -2.87 -3.02 -8.16
N ASP A 162 -2.65 -4.06 -8.96
CA ASP A 162 -2.63 -3.93 -10.43
C ASP A 162 -3.99 -3.46 -10.97
N GLY A 163 -5.10 -3.98 -10.44
CA GLY A 163 -6.46 -3.56 -10.79
C GLY A 163 -6.74 -2.11 -10.41
N TYR A 164 -6.37 -1.70 -9.20
CA TYR A 164 -6.54 -0.32 -8.74
C TYR A 164 -5.76 0.67 -9.62
N VAL A 165 -4.48 0.41 -9.86
CA VAL A 165 -3.63 1.25 -10.72
C VAL A 165 -4.17 1.32 -12.14
N ALA A 166 -4.67 0.20 -12.68
CA ALA A 166 -5.30 0.19 -14.00
C ALA A 166 -6.56 1.05 -14.04
N ALA A 167 -7.44 0.92 -13.05
CA ALA A 167 -8.66 1.73 -12.93
C ALA A 167 -8.34 3.23 -12.82
N PHE A 168 -7.36 3.60 -11.97
CA PHE A 168 -6.91 4.97 -11.82
C PHE A 168 -6.39 5.57 -13.14
N ASN A 169 -5.57 4.82 -13.88
CA ASN A 169 -5.05 5.24 -15.18
C ASN A 169 -6.17 5.41 -16.22
N VAL A 170 -7.17 4.52 -16.22
CA VAL A 170 -8.32 4.64 -17.12
C VAL A 170 -9.13 5.89 -16.77
N GLN A 171 -9.42 6.14 -15.50
CA GLN A 171 -10.15 7.32 -15.06
C GLN A 171 -9.40 8.61 -15.42
N ARG A 172 -8.09 8.67 -15.17
CA ARG A 172 -7.24 9.81 -15.54
C ARG A 172 -7.26 10.05 -17.05
N SER A 173 -7.11 8.98 -17.83
CA SER A 173 -7.14 9.06 -19.29
C SER A 173 -8.49 9.55 -19.81
N ALA A 174 -9.61 9.06 -19.24
CA ALA A 174 -10.95 9.52 -19.60
C ALA A 174 -11.16 11.01 -19.26
N SER A 175 -10.71 11.47 -18.10
CA SER A 175 -10.82 12.87 -17.67
C SER A 175 -10.03 13.80 -18.62
N VAL A 176 -8.79 13.43 -18.95
CA VAL A 176 -7.96 14.21 -19.87
C VAL A 176 -8.61 14.25 -21.26
N THR A 177 -9.11 13.12 -21.76
CA THR A 177 -9.82 13.07 -23.04
C THR A 177 -11.04 13.97 -23.05
N ALA A 178 -11.84 13.94 -21.98
CA ALA A 178 -13.03 14.80 -21.86
C ALA A 178 -12.66 16.29 -21.92
N VAL A 179 -11.63 16.72 -21.18
CA VAL A 179 -11.14 18.11 -21.20
C VAL A 179 -10.68 18.51 -22.58
N VAL A 180 -9.82 17.71 -23.21
CA VAL A 180 -9.31 17.99 -24.58
C VAL A 180 -10.46 18.09 -25.59
N THR A 181 -11.41 17.14 -25.54
CA THR A 181 -12.57 17.15 -26.44
C THR A 181 -13.43 18.38 -26.21
N THR A 182 -13.67 18.78 -24.96
CA THR A 182 -14.46 19.99 -24.66
C THR A 182 -13.78 21.25 -25.23
N ILE A 183 -12.48 21.39 -25.03
CA ILE A 183 -11.72 22.53 -25.60
C ILE A 183 -11.84 22.54 -27.13
N LEU A 184 -11.68 21.41 -27.78
CA LEU A 184 -11.76 21.31 -29.24
C LEU A 184 -13.16 21.64 -29.79
N VAL A 185 -14.23 21.20 -29.08
CA VAL A 185 -15.60 21.56 -29.41
C VAL A 185 -15.82 23.06 -29.24
N CYS A 186 -15.35 23.70 -28.17
CA CYS A 186 -15.44 25.15 -28.00
C CYS A 186 -14.72 25.92 -29.10
N ILE A 187 -13.51 25.48 -29.49
CA ILE A 187 -12.77 26.06 -30.59
C ILE A 187 -13.54 25.89 -31.90
N SER A 188 -14.13 24.73 -32.16
CA SER A 188 -14.92 24.48 -33.38
C SER A 188 -16.14 25.37 -33.47
N ILE A 189 -16.86 25.58 -32.37
CA ILE A 189 -18.00 26.49 -32.28
C ILE A 189 -17.53 27.95 -32.54
N ALA A 190 -16.45 28.40 -31.89
CA ALA A 190 -15.92 29.71 -32.04
C ALA A 190 -15.51 29.98 -33.51
N LEU A 191 -14.82 29.06 -34.15
CA LEU A 191 -14.42 29.18 -35.57
C LEU A 191 -15.65 29.22 -36.48
N SER A 192 -16.68 28.43 -36.24
CA SER A 192 -17.90 28.43 -37.07
C SER A 192 -18.68 29.74 -37.00
N VAL A 193 -18.51 30.52 -35.95
CA VAL A 193 -19.12 31.87 -35.81
C VAL A 193 -18.21 32.97 -36.38
N VAL A 194 -16.92 32.92 -36.04
CA VAL A 194 -15.97 33.99 -36.38
C VAL A 194 -15.64 34.00 -37.85
N MET A 195 -15.45 32.84 -38.48
CA MET A 195 -15.05 32.77 -39.91
C MET A 195 -16.06 33.41 -40.86
N PRO A 196 -17.38 33.16 -40.76
CA PRO A 196 -18.36 33.89 -41.59
C PRO A 196 -18.38 35.39 -41.34
N LEU A 197 -18.20 35.85 -40.08
CA LEU A 197 -18.15 37.28 -39.75
C LEU A 197 -16.95 38.00 -40.38
N LEU A 198 -15.85 37.27 -40.63
CA LEU A 198 -14.66 37.77 -41.32
C LEU A 198 -14.77 37.68 -42.86
N GLY A 199 -15.91 37.27 -43.40
CA GLY A 199 -16.09 37.05 -44.84
C GLY A 199 -15.42 35.78 -45.38
N MET A 200 -14.98 34.88 -44.50
CA MET A 200 -14.30 33.62 -44.84
C MET A 200 -15.22 32.39 -44.69
N GLY A 201 -16.54 32.58 -44.89
CA GLY A 201 -17.54 31.53 -44.74
C GLY A 201 -17.35 30.35 -45.68
N ASP A 202 -16.76 30.53 -46.85
CA ASP A 202 -16.47 29.47 -47.85
C ASP A 202 -15.50 28.42 -47.35
N PHE A 203 -14.69 28.73 -46.31
CA PHE A 203 -13.81 27.76 -45.65
C PHE A 203 -14.56 26.78 -44.76
N ILE A 204 -15.81 27.07 -44.38
CA ILE A 204 -16.65 26.20 -43.56
C ILE A 204 -17.52 25.32 -44.45
N ASN A 205 -16.94 24.28 -44.96
CA ASN A 205 -17.65 23.24 -45.71
C ASN A 205 -17.57 21.88 -45.00
N SER A 206 -18.32 20.90 -45.46
CA SER A 206 -18.35 19.55 -44.86
C SER A 206 -16.95 18.92 -44.78
N GLY A 207 -16.05 19.21 -45.72
CA GLY A 207 -14.68 18.69 -45.73
C GLY A 207 -13.84 19.27 -44.61
N SER A 208 -13.90 20.58 -44.38
CA SER A 208 -13.15 21.24 -43.29
C SER A 208 -13.61 20.76 -41.89
N VAL A 209 -14.91 20.53 -41.70
CA VAL A 209 -15.44 19.98 -40.48
C VAL A 209 -14.94 18.54 -40.22
N ILE A 210 -14.91 17.70 -41.24
CA ILE A 210 -14.38 16.33 -41.16
C ILE A 210 -12.88 16.37 -40.80
N VAL A 211 -12.08 17.23 -41.48
CA VAL A 211 -10.64 17.38 -41.19
C VAL A 211 -10.41 17.83 -39.74
N LEU A 212 -11.19 18.77 -39.21
CA LEU A 212 -11.09 19.25 -37.85
C LEU A 212 -11.38 18.09 -36.84
N HIS A 213 -12.38 17.27 -37.11
CA HIS A 213 -12.71 16.11 -36.31
C HIS A 213 -11.61 15.04 -36.32
N LEU A 214 -11.00 14.80 -37.50
CA LEU A 214 -9.87 13.86 -37.58
C LEU A 214 -8.66 14.36 -36.82
N ILE A 215 -8.34 15.66 -36.88
CA ILE A 215 -7.27 16.27 -36.09
C ILE A 215 -7.57 16.12 -34.59
N SER A 216 -8.82 16.37 -34.19
CA SER A 216 -9.26 16.19 -32.77
C SER A 216 -9.08 14.78 -32.29
N TRP A 217 -9.45 13.79 -33.09
CA TRP A 217 -9.25 12.37 -32.77
C TRP A 217 -7.77 12.01 -32.64
N LEU A 218 -6.95 12.49 -33.57
CA LEU A 218 -5.51 12.25 -33.53
C LEU A 218 -4.88 12.86 -32.28
N LEU A 219 -5.26 14.08 -31.89
CA LEU A 219 -4.80 14.74 -30.68
C LEU A 219 -5.21 13.95 -29.43
N CYS A 220 -6.44 13.45 -29.35
CA CYS A 220 -6.88 12.62 -28.24
C CYS A 220 -6.06 11.33 -28.15
N ILE A 221 -5.75 10.67 -29.26
CA ILE A 221 -4.92 9.46 -29.29
C ILE A 221 -3.52 9.76 -28.77
N VAL A 222 -2.88 10.84 -29.28
CA VAL A 222 -1.53 11.26 -28.88
C VAL A 222 -1.47 11.58 -27.39
N VAL A 223 -2.39 12.39 -26.88
CA VAL A 223 -2.45 12.76 -25.45
C VAL A 223 -2.64 11.52 -24.57
N ASN A 224 -3.50 10.60 -24.96
CA ASN A 224 -3.67 9.35 -24.21
C ASN A 224 -2.46 8.44 -24.28
N PHE A 225 -1.72 8.42 -25.37
CA PHE A 225 -0.48 7.66 -25.47
C PHE A 225 0.58 8.20 -24.50
N PHE A 226 0.79 9.51 -24.45
CA PHE A 226 1.74 10.13 -23.51
C PHE A 226 1.31 10.04 -22.03
N ASN A 227 0.01 9.97 -21.74
CA ASN A 227 -0.47 9.79 -20.36
C ASN A 227 -0.30 8.35 -19.82
N ARG A 228 0.02 7.38 -20.70
CA ARG A 228 0.28 5.98 -20.29
C ARG A 228 1.75 5.70 -20.00
N LEU A 229 2.65 6.59 -20.41
CA LEU A 229 4.08 6.54 -20.11
C LEU A 229 4.35 7.18 -18.75
#